data_0dff1c613958783f7800597998519f4d
#
_entry.id   0dff1c613958783f7800597998519f4d
#
_cell.length_a   1.000
_cell.length_b   1.000
_cell.length_c   1.000
_cell.angle_alpha   90.00
_cell.angle_beta   90.00
_cell.angle_gamma   90.00
#
_symmetry.space_group_name_H-M   'P 1'
#
loop_
_entity.id
_entity.type
_entity.pdbx_description
1 polymer ?
#
loop_
_entity_poly.entity_id
_entity_poly.type
_entity_poly.pdbx_seq_one_letter_code
_entity_poly.pdbx_strand_id
1 'polypeptide(L)'
;MFRIPVRAAIVCVSVFWSFTAAGQAAPAADPLAEAIRERVDHLRYEKEHDQSDHDVRGARIILADIVARYYESQTFQPKWRDPARLDLLIAALADVYSDGLNPADYHIGALQSFRTDLRSARPLPPEEQADLELVATDAMMLALYHLYLGKVDPVKLSSQWNFSTRPVSVERGFEQLTQAIDSGQIRETFDRARPQHIWYQRGRERLQEYRAIAAAGGWSPISDGPALKPGMSDPRIPALRHRLQMTGDLLTGTPEAYPPATLYDAEIEAAVKRFQERHGLTADGAVGPGTRAALSVPVSARIDQIRVNLERDRWVLHEIRGEFVLVNAAAYDIAYFRNDEPIWTSKVIVGRPYRETPIFKSLITYVVFNPTWTIPPTILVKDKLPILKRDPGYLVRNNIRVFDSSGHQVSPYAVNWSRYGAGNKPPYQLRQDPGADNALGLVKIMFPNPYMVYLHDTPTKSLFDQDQRTFSSGCIRVAKAFELAELVLNDPERWNQATMAEVVASKKMLTVNLAKPVPVLILYWTAQPRPDGQVVFSNDVYDRDPSTLAALNSDFRLPPP
;
A
#
# COMPACT_ATOMS: atom_id res chain seq x y z
N MET A 1 37.12 28.53 72.39
CA MET A 1 38.18 29.37 72.98
C MET A 1 38.43 30.58 72.09
N PHE A 2 38.08 31.75 72.63
CA PHE A 2 38.70 33.08 72.49
C PHE A 2 38.95 33.68 71.11
N ARG A 3 38.16 34.68 70.78
CA ARG A 3 38.26 36.20 70.84
C ARG A 3 38.87 36.80 69.60
N ILE A 4 38.18 37.56 68.74
CA ILE A 4 37.85 38.99 68.63
C ILE A 4 39.08 39.94 68.82
N PRO A 5 39.06 41.12 68.16
CA PRO A 5 38.96 41.66 66.81
C PRO A 5 40.13 42.66 66.47
N VAL A 6 40.17 43.17 65.23
CA VAL A 6 40.76 44.52 65.03
C VAL A 6 40.05 45.21 63.84
N ARG A 7 39.56 46.40 64.12
CA ARG A 7 39.05 47.39 63.17
C ARG A 7 40.18 48.10 62.52
N ALA A 8 40.09 48.27 61.20
CA ALA A 8 40.84 49.35 60.55
C ALA A 8 39.88 50.08 59.59
N ALA A 9 39.71 51.37 59.84
CA ALA A 9 38.98 52.30 59.00
C ALA A 9 39.86 52.69 57.81
N ILE A 10 39.28 52.60 56.61
CA ILE A 10 39.88 53.21 55.40
C ILE A 10 38.82 54.09 54.75
N VAL A 11 39.28 55.32 54.53
CA VAL A 11 38.62 56.48 53.98
C VAL A 11 38.08 56.19 52.55
N CYS A 12 36.83 56.44 52.31
CA CYS A 12 36.22 56.45 50.96
C CYS A 12 36.62 57.73 50.24
N VAL A 13 37.37 57.58 49.16
CA VAL A 13 37.46 58.63 48.11
C VAL A 13 36.49 58.20 46.99
N SER A 14 35.38 58.84 46.88
CA SER A 14 34.42 58.72 45.83
C SER A 14 34.87 59.43 44.57
N VAL A 15 35.39 58.68 43.62
CA VAL A 15 35.52 59.11 42.22
C VAL A 15 34.24 58.78 41.46
N PHE A 16 33.46 59.78 41.22
CA PHE A 16 32.28 59.69 40.30
C PHE A 16 32.82 59.53 38.88
N TRP A 17 32.78 58.30 38.36
CA TRP A 17 32.87 58.04 36.92
C TRP A 17 31.43 58.07 36.39
N SER A 18 31.07 59.08 35.65
CA SER A 18 29.86 59.13 34.83
C SER A 18 30.05 58.21 33.66
N PHE A 19 29.59 56.97 33.78
CA PHE A 19 29.36 56.09 32.63
C PHE A 19 28.13 56.62 31.90
N THR A 20 28.30 57.33 30.81
CA THR A 20 27.31 57.48 29.78
C THR A 20 27.14 56.10 29.15
N ALA A 21 26.12 55.37 29.61
CA ALA A 21 25.62 54.20 28.90
C ALA A 21 25.10 54.69 27.56
N ALA A 22 25.90 54.57 26.50
CA ALA A 22 25.35 54.57 25.15
C ALA A 22 24.42 53.36 25.06
N GLY A 23 23.12 53.64 25.17
CA GLY A 23 22.09 52.64 24.90
C GLY A 23 22.30 52.13 23.48
N GLN A 24 22.81 50.91 23.33
CA GLN A 24 22.69 50.21 22.09
C GLN A 24 21.17 50.08 21.85
N ALA A 25 20.66 50.83 20.88
CA ALA A 25 19.31 50.62 20.40
C ALA A 25 19.17 49.14 20.06
N ALA A 26 18.20 48.48 20.64
CA ALA A 26 17.87 47.13 20.23
C ALA A 26 17.77 47.11 18.70
N PRO A 27 18.32 46.09 18.02
CA PRO A 27 18.20 46.00 16.57
C PRO A 27 16.74 46.13 16.19
N ALA A 28 16.44 47.04 15.25
CA ALA A 28 15.07 47.22 14.77
C ALA A 28 14.51 45.87 14.37
N ALA A 29 13.32 45.56 14.89
CA ALA A 29 12.65 44.29 14.57
C ALA A 29 12.54 44.17 13.04
N ASP A 30 12.89 42.99 12.51
CA ASP A 30 12.72 42.70 11.07
C ASP A 30 11.25 42.84 10.71
N PRO A 31 10.82 43.78 9.83
CA PRO A 31 9.42 43.99 9.48
C PRO A 31 8.75 42.71 8.95
N LEU A 32 9.49 41.84 8.27
CA LEU A 32 8.95 40.57 7.79
C LEU A 32 8.74 39.57 8.93
N ALA A 33 9.64 39.51 9.92
CA ALA A 33 9.44 38.65 11.08
C ALA A 33 8.19 39.05 11.88
N GLU A 34 7.91 40.37 11.99
CA GLU A 34 6.69 40.86 12.64
C GLU A 34 5.43 40.50 11.82
N ALA A 35 5.47 40.69 10.48
CA ALA A 35 4.37 40.30 9.60
C ALA A 35 4.09 38.80 9.66
N ILE A 36 5.14 37.94 9.74
CA ILE A 36 4.96 36.49 9.93
C ILE A 36 4.27 36.21 11.27
N ARG A 37 4.66 36.90 12.36
CA ARG A 37 4.02 36.74 13.67
C ARG A 37 2.53 37.08 13.60
N GLU A 38 2.19 38.22 13.02
CA GLU A 38 0.81 38.66 12.86
C GLU A 38 -0.03 37.63 12.06
N ARG A 39 0.54 37.09 10.98
CA ARG A 39 -0.13 36.05 10.20
C ARG A 39 -0.32 34.73 10.98
N VAL A 40 0.65 34.31 11.76
CA VAL A 40 0.55 33.12 12.62
C VAL A 40 -0.51 33.31 13.71
N ASP A 41 -0.56 34.49 14.34
CA ASP A 41 -1.57 34.82 15.34
C ASP A 41 -2.96 34.82 14.72
N HIS A 42 -3.10 35.33 13.48
CA HIS A 42 -4.36 35.32 12.74
C HIS A 42 -4.82 33.90 12.40
N LEU A 43 -3.92 33.01 11.92
CA LEU A 43 -4.24 31.60 11.66
C LEU A 43 -4.80 30.89 12.90
N ARG A 44 -4.26 31.17 14.07
CA ARG A 44 -4.74 30.60 15.34
C ARG A 44 -6.12 31.12 15.72
N TYR A 45 -6.32 32.43 15.59
CA TYR A 45 -7.61 33.08 15.88
C TYR A 45 -8.74 32.53 15.01
N GLU A 46 -8.52 32.40 13.70
CA GLU A 46 -9.50 31.85 12.75
C GLU A 46 -9.88 30.41 13.08
N LYS A 47 -8.91 29.59 13.46
CA LYS A 47 -9.16 28.20 13.85
C LYS A 47 -10.01 28.10 15.13
N GLU A 48 -9.71 28.89 16.15
CA GLU A 48 -10.46 28.89 17.40
C GLU A 48 -11.93 29.30 17.21
N HIS A 49 -12.22 30.08 16.15
CA HIS A 49 -13.56 30.60 15.84
C HIS A 49 -14.25 29.86 14.69
N ASP A 50 -13.71 28.70 14.26
CA ASP A 50 -14.21 27.88 13.14
C ASP A 50 -14.36 28.66 11.81
N GLN A 51 -13.54 29.71 11.64
CA GLN A 51 -13.43 30.52 10.44
C GLN A 51 -12.27 30.01 9.59
N SER A 52 -12.39 28.81 9.04
CA SER A 52 -11.28 28.04 8.44
C SER A 52 -10.91 28.42 7.00
N ASP A 53 -11.19 29.65 6.56
CA ASP A 53 -10.99 30.07 5.15
C ASP A 53 -9.82 31.04 4.96
N HIS A 54 -8.66 30.76 5.62
CA HIS A 54 -7.44 31.49 5.27
C HIS A 54 -6.96 31.09 3.88
N ASP A 55 -7.51 31.76 2.88
CA ASP A 55 -7.17 31.61 1.47
C ASP A 55 -6.16 32.70 1.06
N VAL A 56 -4.96 32.28 0.70
CA VAL A 56 -3.91 33.14 0.16
C VAL A 56 -3.73 32.83 -1.32
N ARG A 57 -4.21 33.70 -2.19
CA ARG A 57 -4.12 33.53 -3.66
C ARG A 57 -4.67 32.19 -4.15
N GLY A 58 -5.77 31.71 -3.56
CA GLY A 58 -6.37 30.41 -3.85
C GLY A 58 -5.68 29.22 -3.14
N ALA A 59 -4.76 29.47 -2.22
CA ALA A 59 -4.13 28.47 -1.38
C ALA A 59 -4.73 28.49 0.01
N ARG A 60 -5.36 27.40 0.43
CA ARG A 60 -5.83 27.21 1.80
C ARG A 60 -4.75 26.54 2.64
N ILE A 61 -4.33 27.17 3.74
CA ILE A 61 -3.36 26.57 4.67
C ILE A 61 -3.98 25.36 5.37
N ILE A 62 -3.44 24.16 5.10
CA ILE A 62 -3.98 22.88 5.59
C ILE A 62 -3.42 22.51 6.97
N LEU A 63 -2.12 22.77 7.19
CA LEU A 63 -1.40 22.40 8.40
C LEU A 63 -1.21 23.58 9.35
N ALA A 64 -2.22 24.46 9.47
CA ALA A 64 -2.14 25.75 10.18
C ALA A 64 -1.43 25.68 11.54
N ASP A 65 -1.81 24.72 12.42
CA ASP A 65 -1.18 24.57 13.75
C ASP A 65 0.31 24.18 13.66
N ILE A 66 0.64 23.33 12.70
CA ILE A 66 2.01 22.81 12.54
C ILE A 66 2.89 23.92 11.97
N VAL A 67 2.38 24.68 10.99
CA VAL A 67 3.04 25.85 10.40
C VAL A 67 3.25 26.95 11.48
N ALA A 68 2.23 27.23 12.30
CA ALA A 68 2.31 28.19 13.40
C ALA A 68 3.41 27.78 14.40
N ARG A 69 3.38 26.53 14.88
CA ARG A 69 4.42 25.98 15.79
C ARG A 69 5.82 26.00 15.18
N TYR A 70 5.92 25.77 13.87
CA TYR A 70 7.19 25.85 13.17
C TYR A 70 7.78 27.26 13.25
N TYR A 71 7.01 28.30 12.83
CA TYR A 71 7.53 29.67 12.86
C TYR A 71 7.81 30.18 14.29
N GLU A 72 7.02 29.78 15.28
CA GLU A 72 7.32 30.05 16.69
C GLU A 72 8.68 29.45 17.11
N SER A 73 8.92 28.19 16.73
CA SER A 73 10.19 27.52 17.03
C SER A 73 11.40 28.20 16.38
N GLN A 74 11.17 28.87 15.24
CA GLN A 74 12.17 29.64 14.50
C GLN A 74 12.19 31.13 14.89
N THR A 75 11.50 31.54 15.96
CA THR A 75 11.36 32.96 16.37
C THR A 75 10.91 33.87 15.22
N PHE A 76 9.97 33.36 14.40
CA PHE A 76 9.40 34.00 13.22
C PHE A 76 10.39 34.40 12.13
N GLN A 77 11.58 33.79 12.10
CA GLN A 77 12.58 34.06 11.07
C GLN A 77 12.10 33.56 9.69
N PRO A 78 12.14 34.42 8.66
CA PRO A 78 11.73 34.04 7.31
C PRO A 78 12.69 33.01 6.69
N LYS A 79 12.15 32.12 5.88
CA LYS A 79 12.84 30.99 5.25
C LYS A 79 12.88 31.08 3.72
N TRP A 80 11.92 31.76 3.11
CA TRP A 80 11.69 31.76 1.66
C TRP A 80 12.06 33.08 0.97
N ARG A 81 12.93 33.91 1.59
CA ARG A 81 13.42 35.17 0.98
C ARG A 81 14.21 34.96 -0.31
N ASP A 82 14.89 33.84 -0.43
CA ASP A 82 15.69 33.51 -1.62
C ASP A 82 14.80 32.89 -2.70
N PRO A 83 14.58 33.58 -3.85
CA PRO A 83 13.76 33.04 -4.94
C PRO A 83 14.26 31.69 -5.48
N ALA A 84 15.56 31.39 -5.36
CA ALA A 84 16.11 30.12 -5.80
C ALA A 84 15.59 28.94 -4.96
N ARG A 85 15.35 29.14 -3.65
CA ARG A 85 14.74 28.13 -2.77
C ARG A 85 13.29 27.84 -3.18
N LEU A 86 12.55 28.89 -3.53
CA LEU A 86 11.18 28.74 -4.04
C LEU A 86 11.14 27.98 -5.37
N ASP A 87 12.10 28.21 -6.27
CA ASP A 87 12.22 27.44 -7.51
C ASP A 87 12.48 25.95 -7.25
N LEU A 88 13.35 25.63 -6.28
CA LEU A 88 13.61 24.24 -5.88
C LEU A 88 12.35 23.59 -5.29
N LEU A 89 11.59 24.31 -4.46
CA LEU A 89 10.32 23.81 -3.91
C LEU A 89 9.30 23.55 -5.01
N ILE A 90 9.08 24.53 -5.91
CA ILE A 90 8.13 24.37 -7.02
C ILE A 90 8.50 23.16 -7.90
N ALA A 91 9.79 22.96 -8.18
CA ALA A 91 10.26 21.81 -8.93
C ALA A 91 10.00 20.48 -8.19
N ALA A 92 10.23 20.41 -6.88
CA ALA A 92 9.99 19.24 -6.07
C ALA A 92 8.47 18.93 -5.96
N LEU A 93 7.63 19.97 -5.83
CA LEU A 93 6.17 19.83 -5.81
C LEU A 93 5.61 19.40 -7.19
N ALA A 94 6.21 19.85 -8.28
CA ALA A 94 5.83 19.36 -9.61
C ALA A 94 6.16 17.87 -9.78
N ASP A 95 7.28 17.39 -9.21
CA ASP A 95 7.72 15.99 -9.32
C ASP A 95 6.83 15.00 -8.52
N VAL A 96 6.03 15.45 -7.54
CA VAL A 96 5.07 14.56 -6.85
C VAL A 96 4.02 13.99 -7.81
N TYR A 97 3.86 14.61 -8.97
CA TYR A 97 3.06 14.05 -10.06
C TYR A 97 3.53 12.64 -10.43
N SER A 98 4.84 12.41 -10.47
CA SER A 98 5.42 11.08 -10.71
C SER A 98 5.09 10.07 -9.61
N ASP A 99 4.77 10.54 -8.40
CA ASP A 99 4.32 9.73 -7.27
C ASP A 99 2.81 9.38 -7.30
N GLY A 100 2.10 9.78 -8.37
CA GLY A 100 0.66 9.60 -8.50
C GLY A 100 -0.19 10.61 -7.73
N LEU A 101 0.44 11.61 -7.10
CA LEU A 101 -0.19 12.71 -6.39
C LEU A 101 -0.51 13.87 -7.33
N ASN A 102 -1.39 14.78 -6.91
CA ASN A 102 -1.75 15.95 -7.70
C ASN A 102 -0.97 17.18 -7.19
N PRO A 103 -0.09 17.81 -7.99
CA PRO A 103 0.65 19.00 -7.56
C PRO A 103 -0.25 20.16 -7.13
N ALA A 104 -1.49 20.25 -7.62
CA ALA A 104 -2.44 21.28 -7.22
C ALA A 104 -2.81 21.21 -5.72
N ASP A 105 -2.72 20.04 -5.10
CA ASP A 105 -2.98 19.84 -3.66
C ASP A 105 -1.93 20.54 -2.77
N TYR A 106 -0.82 21.00 -3.35
CA TYR A 106 0.34 21.58 -2.66
C TYR A 106 0.58 23.03 -3.08
N HIS A 107 -0.47 23.78 -3.31
CA HIS A 107 -0.45 25.23 -3.58
C HIS A 107 0.44 25.69 -4.74
N ILE A 108 0.78 24.81 -5.67
CA ILE A 108 1.76 25.11 -6.73
C ILE A 108 1.38 26.34 -7.56
N GLY A 109 0.08 26.61 -7.79
CA GLY A 109 -0.40 27.78 -8.51
C GLY A 109 -0.10 29.09 -7.79
N ALA A 110 -0.36 29.16 -6.46
CA ALA A 110 -0.05 30.31 -5.62
C ALA A 110 1.48 30.56 -5.56
N LEU A 111 2.27 29.49 -5.39
CA LEU A 111 3.74 29.60 -5.35
C LEU A 111 4.32 30.09 -6.69
N GLN A 112 3.76 29.67 -7.82
CA GLN A 112 4.15 30.19 -9.15
C GLN A 112 3.81 31.66 -9.32
N SER A 113 2.67 32.12 -8.78
CA SER A 113 2.31 33.53 -8.75
C SER A 113 3.28 34.33 -7.91
N PHE A 114 3.58 33.93 -6.66
CA PHE A 114 4.59 34.55 -5.81
C PHE A 114 5.98 34.62 -6.45
N ARG A 115 6.40 33.53 -7.10
CA ARG A 115 7.65 33.49 -7.86
C ARG A 115 7.72 34.56 -8.95
N THR A 116 6.61 34.78 -9.65
CA THR A 116 6.51 35.81 -10.69
C THR A 116 6.69 37.20 -10.09
N ASP A 117 6.01 37.47 -8.98
CA ASP A 117 6.08 38.76 -8.28
C ASP A 117 7.48 39.02 -7.71
N LEU A 118 8.11 38.02 -7.08
CA LEU A 118 9.49 38.14 -6.57
C LEU A 118 10.53 38.50 -7.64
N ARG A 119 10.26 38.11 -8.90
CA ARG A 119 11.12 38.42 -10.05
C ARG A 119 10.74 39.74 -10.74
N SER A 120 9.66 40.37 -10.31
CA SER A 120 9.26 41.68 -10.81
C SER A 120 10.14 42.79 -10.24
N ALA A 121 10.14 43.95 -10.89
CA ALA A 121 10.88 45.13 -10.40
C ALA A 121 10.28 45.75 -9.12
N ARG A 122 9.08 45.30 -8.70
CA ARG A 122 8.40 45.80 -7.50
C ARG A 122 8.59 44.81 -6.35
N PRO A 123 9.24 45.21 -5.26
CA PRO A 123 9.35 44.36 -4.07
C PRO A 123 7.98 44.04 -3.49
N LEU A 124 7.77 42.78 -3.04
CA LEU A 124 6.57 42.41 -2.31
C LEU A 124 6.56 43.12 -0.95
N PRO A 125 5.41 43.64 -0.50
CA PRO A 125 5.23 44.14 0.88
C PRO A 125 5.50 43.02 1.91
N PRO A 126 5.91 43.37 3.17
CA PRO A 126 6.18 42.38 4.22
C PRO A 126 5.02 41.42 4.46
N GLU A 127 3.76 41.89 4.38
CA GLU A 127 2.54 41.09 4.57
C GLU A 127 2.38 40.02 3.48
N GLU A 128 2.63 40.39 2.21
CA GLU A 128 2.59 39.43 1.10
C GLU A 128 3.77 38.45 1.14
N GLN A 129 4.93 38.89 1.64
CA GLN A 129 6.06 37.99 1.89
C GLN A 129 5.77 37.02 3.04
N ALA A 130 5.07 37.45 4.10
CA ALA A 130 4.60 36.58 5.18
C ALA A 130 3.59 35.53 4.66
N ASP A 131 2.70 35.93 3.77
CA ASP A 131 1.78 34.99 3.10
C ASP A 131 2.54 33.92 2.30
N LEU A 132 3.57 34.30 1.54
CA LEU A 132 4.46 33.35 0.85
C LEU A 132 5.13 32.36 1.82
N GLU A 133 5.65 32.89 2.95
CA GLU A 133 6.32 32.06 3.98
C GLU A 133 5.39 30.95 4.48
N LEU A 134 4.13 31.27 4.79
CA LEU A 134 3.16 30.31 5.29
C LEU A 134 2.76 29.30 4.20
N VAL A 135 2.43 29.75 2.99
CA VAL A 135 2.01 28.91 1.87
C VAL A 135 3.12 27.95 1.44
N ALA A 136 4.37 28.42 1.34
CA ALA A 136 5.50 27.59 0.94
C ALA A 136 5.84 26.53 2.00
N THR A 137 5.78 26.91 3.27
CA THR A 137 6.02 25.99 4.39
C THR A 137 4.93 24.91 4.48
N ASP A 138 3.63 25.30 4.37
CA ASP A 138 2.52 24.36 4.35
C ASP A 138 2.63 23.38 3.18
N ALA A 139 2.90 23.89 1.97
CA ALA A 139 3.06 23.07 0.76
C ALA A 139 4.17 22.03 0.92
N MET A 140 5.32 22.42 1.45
CA MET A 140 6.46 21.52 1.66
C MET A 140 6.14 20.46 2.72
N MET A 141 5.60 20.87 3.87
CA MET A 141 5.24 19.95 4.96
C MET A 141 4.19 18.95 4.50
N LEU A 142 3.14 19.41 3.82
CA LEU A 142 2.04 18.56 3.34
C LEU A 142 2.53 17.53 2.31
N ALA A 143 3.36 17.94 1.36
CA ALA A 143 3.92 17.05 0.37
C ALA A 143 4.84 15.98 1.01
N LEU A 144 5.72 16.39 1.94
CA LEU A 144 6.58 15.46 2.68
C LEU A 144 5.77 14.48 3.52
N TYR A 145 4.68 14.94 4.17
CA TYR A 145 3.77 14.09 4.91
C TYR A 145 3.12 13.02 4.01
N HIS A 146 2.60 13.43 2.84
CA HIS A 146 1.98 12.50 1.89
C HIS A 146 2.97 11.51 1.26
N LEU A 147 4.19 11.93 0.97
CA LEU A 147 5.24 11.04 0.47
C LEU A 147 5.69 10.03 1.54
N TYR A 148 5.70 10.44 2.80
CA TYR A 148 6.17 9.62 3.90
C TYR A 148 5.11 8.64 4.42
N LEU A 149 3.86 9.05 4.58
CA LEU A 149 2.79 8.24 5.19
C LEU A 149 1.71 7.80 4.20
N GLY A 150 1.59 8.47 3.05
CA GLY A 150 0.46 8.40 2.14
C GLY A 150 -0.51 9.56 2.35
N LYS A 151 -1.26 9.91 1.31
CA LYS A 151 -2.33 10.91 1.36
C LYS A 151 -3.61 10.33 1.99
N VAL A 152 -3.84 9.04 1.79
CA VAL A 152 -5.04 8.33 2.24
C VAL A 152 -4.75 7.57 3.53
N ASP A 153 -5.64 7.71 4.51
CA ASP A 153 -5.60 6.93 5.76
C ASP A 153 -6.15 5.52 5.51
N PRO A 154 -5.32 4.47 5.52
CA PRO A 154 -5.76 3.11 5.26
C PRO A 154 -6.71 2.56 6.33
N VAL A 155 -6.68 3.10 7.57
CA VAL A 155 -7.58 2.69 8.67
C VAL A 155 -9.01 3.07 8.35
N LYS A 156 -9.24 4.22 7.68
CA LYS A 156 -10.57 4.65 7.25
C LYS A 156 -11.13 3.77 6.12
N LEU A 157 -10.26 3.18 5.31
CA LEU A 157 -10.67 2.27 4.23
C LEU A 157 -10.87 0.83 4.70
N SER A 158 -10.15 0.40 5.75
CA SER A 158 -10.21 -0.97 6.27
C SER A 158 -10.03 -1.00 7.78
N SER A 159 -11.08 -1.36 8.50
CA SER A 159 -11.04 -1.56 9.96
C SER A 159 -10.12 -2.72 10.39
N GLN A 160 -9.63 -3.51 9.45
CA GLN A 160 -8.73 -4.65 9.68
C GLN A 160 -7.26 -4.27 9.55
N TRP A 161 -6.97 -3.04 9.18
CA TRP A 161 -5.61 -2.54 8.98
C TRP A 161 -4.81 -2.55 10.30
N ASN A 162 -3.69 -3.26 10.32
CA ASN A 162 -2.81 -3.37 11.48
C ASN A 162 -1.33 -3.20 11.16
N PHE A 163 -1.01 -2.66 10.00
CA PHE A 163 0.36 -2.28 9.69
C PHE A 163 0.77 -1.09 10.52
N SER A 164 2.05 -1.04 10.90
CA SER A 164 2.56 0.03 11.75
C SER A 164 2.58 1.35 11.00
N THR A 165 2.10 2.40 11.65
CA THR A 165 2.33 3.76 11.16
C THR A 165 3.78 4.13 11.44
N ARG A 166 4.46 4.73 10.46
CA ARG A 166 5.80 5.28 10.68
C ARG A 166 5.74 6.40 11.71
N PRO A 167 6.60 6.40 12.76
CA PRO A 167 6.58 7.47 13.74
C PRO A 167 7.01 8.80 13.10
N VAL A 168 6.26 9.86 13.39
CA VAL A 168 6.59 11.23 13.01
C VAL A 168 6.91 12.01 14.29
N SER A 169 8.15 12.50 14.41
CA SER A 169 8.49 13.49 15.45
C SER A 169 8.40 14.87 14.82
N VAL A 170 7.53 15.70 15.37
CA VAL A 170 7.31 17.07 14.89
C VAL A 170 8.58 17.90 15.02
N GLU A 171 9.30 17.78 16.14
CA GLU A 171 10.52 18.51 16.44
C GLU A 171 11.65 18.17 15.44
N ARG A 172 11.86 16.86 15.20
CA ARG A 172 12.82 16.40 14.17
C ARG A 172 12.39 16.83 12.77
N GLY A 173 11.08 16.83 12.50
CA GLY A 173 10.52 17.34 11.25
C GLY A 173 10.87 18.79 11.03
N PHE A 174 10.76 19.63 12.05
CA PHE A 174 11.13 21.05 11.98
C PHE A 174 12.63 21.26 11.73
N GLU A 175 13.48 20.52 12.43
CA GLU A 175 14.93 20.56 12.22
C GLU A 175 15.30 20.19 10.77
N GLN A 176 14.74 19.07 10.28
CA GLN A 176 14.98 18.59 8.92
C GLN A 176 14.45 19.56 7.85
N LEU A 177 13.28 20.15 8.08
CA LEU A 177 12.70 21.14 7.19
C LEU A 177 13.61 22.39 7.11
N THR A 178 13.99 22.93 8.27
CA THR A 178 14.90 24.10 8.37
C THR A 178 16.21 23.82 7.65
N GLN A 179 16.85 22.67 7.94
CA GLN A 179 18.09 22.27 7.29
C GLN A 179 17.93 22.15 5.77
N ALA A 180 16.84 21.54 5.30
CA ALA A 180 16.58 21.38 3.87
C ALA A 180 16.44 22.72 3.15
N ILE A 181 15.72 23.68 3.75
CA ILE A 181 15.52 25.01 3.18
C ILE A 181 16.82 25.80 3.22
N ASP A 182 17.51 25.83 4.37
CA ASP A 182 18.71 26.63 4.56
C ASP A 182 19.90 26.15 3.70
N SER A 183 20.01 24.81 3.48
CA SER A 183 21.06 24.22 2.63
C SER A 183 20.68 24.13 1.15
N GLY A 184 19.40 24.38 0.77
CA GLY A 184 18.89 24.16 -0.58
C GLY A 184 18.69 22.68 -0.97
N GLN A 185 18.78 21.74 -0.01
CA GLN A 185 18.60 20.30 -0.25
C GLN A 185 17.13 19.87 -0.22
N ILE A 186 16.26 20.64 -0.86
CA ILE A 186 14.81 20.40 -0.89
C ILE A 186 14.51 19.10 -1.64
N ARG A 187 15.09 18.93 -2.84
CA ARG A 187 14.88 17.73 -3.67
C ARG A 187 15.29 16.46 -2.94
N GLU A 188 16.47 16.44 -2.35
CA GLU A 188 17.00 15.30 -1.60
C GLU A 188 16.12 14.96 -0.39
N THR A 189 15.48 15.96 0.20
CA THR A 189 14.56 15.76 1.32
C THR A 189 13.26 15.10 0.84
N PHE A 190 12.72 15.51 -0.30
CA PHE A 190 11.60 14.82 -0.94
C PHE A 190 11.96 13.38 -1.32
N ASP A 191 13.17 13.15 -1.87
CA ASP A 191 13.63 11.81 -2.22
C ASP A 191 13.75 10.91 -1.00
N ARG A 192 14.22 11.41 0.14
CA ARG A 192 14.28 10.66 1.41
C ARG A 192 12.91 10.35 2.00
N ALA A 193 11.91 11.22 1.80
CA ALA A 193 10.55 10.98 2.28
C ALA A 193 9.83 9.85 1.54
N ARG A 194 10.16 9.61 0.27
CA ARG A 194 9.61 8.52 -0.55
C ARG A 194 9.99 7.15 0.00
N PRO A 195 9.18 6.11 -0.23
CA PRO A 195 9.61 4.73 -0.03
C PRO A 195 10.88 4.42 -0.85
N GLN A 196 11.91 3.89 -0.17
CA GLN A 196 13.21 3.59 -0.82
C GLN A 196 13.23 2.22 -1.51
N HIS A 197 12.13 1.46 -1.43
CA HIS A 197 12.02 0.16 -2.05
C HIS A 197 11.96 0.25 -3.58
N ILE A 198 12.64 -0.66 -4.27
CA ILE A 198 12.74 -0.66 -5.74
C ILE A 198 11.37 -0.72 -6.43
N TRP A 199 10.36 -1.35 -5.82
CA TRP A 199 9.01 -1.42 -6.39
C TRP A 199 8.37 -0.04 -6.50
N TYR A 200 8.54 0.82 -5.50
CA TYR A 200 8.03 2.20 -5.58
C TYR A 200 8.69 3.00 -6.70
N GLN A 201 10.02 2.91 -6.83
CA GLN A 201 10.77 3.60 -7.89
C GLN A 201 10.30 3.15 -9.28
N ARG A 202 10.21 1.85 -9.50
CA ARG A 202 9.68 1.28 -10.76
C ARG A 202 8.22 1.67 -10.99
N GLY A 203 7.39 1.71 -9.96
CA GLY A 203 5.99 2.17 -10.05
C GLY A 203 5.90 3.61 -10.57
N ARG A 204 6.76 4.52 -10.09
CA ARG A 204 6.87 5.90 -10.57
C ARG A 204 7.28 5.96 -12.05
N GLU A 205 8.29 5.20 -12.45
CA GLU A 205 8.74 5.10 -13.85
C GLU A 205 7.62 4.62 -14.77
N ARG A 206 6.92 3.56 -14.36
CA ARG A 206 5.79 3.04 -15.15
C ARG A 206 4.63 4.03 -15.23
N LEU A 207 4.33 4.75 -14.16
CA LEU A 207 3.32 5.81 -14.18
C LEU A 207 3.66 6.88 -15.24
N GLN A 208 4.91 7.30 -15.33
CA GLN A 208 5.37 8.27 -16.33
C GLN A 208 5.20 7.73 -17.75
N GLU A 209 5.55 6.46 -18.01
CA GLU A 209 5.37 5.83 -19.31
C GLU A 209 3.89 5.74 -19.72
N TYR A 210 3.04 5.27 -18.81
CA TYR A 210 1.60 5.18 -19.12
C TYR A 210 0.98 6.56 -19.36
N ARG A 211 1.45 7.61 -18.69
CA ARG A 211 1.08 9.00 -18.94
C ARG A 211 1.58 9.48 -20.30
N ALA A 212 2.80 9.13 -20.70
CA ALA A 212 3.32 9.44 -22.03
C ALA A 212 2.49 8.75 -23.13
N ILE A 213 2.12 7.49 -22.93
CA ILE A 213 1.21 6.76 -23.81
C ILE A 213 -0.15 7.49 -23.90
N ALA A 214 -0.71 7.93 -22.78
CA ALA A 214 -1.97 8.67 -22.74
C ALA A 214 -1.87 10.01 -23.49
N ALA A 215 -0.79 10.75 -23.28
CA ALA A 215 -0.52 12.02 -23.97
C ALA A 215 -0.35 11.85 -25.50
N ALA A 216 0.14 10.69 -25.94
CA ALA A 216 0.24 10.32 -27.35
C ALA A 216 -1.10 9.83 -27.95
N GLY A 217 -2.20 9.85 -27.18
CA GLY A 217 -3.54 9.45 -27.63
C GLY A 217 -4.00 8.08 -27.10
N GLY A 218 -3.14 7.34 -26.42
CA GLY A 218 -3.46 6.03 -25.85
C GLY A 218 -3.76 4.97 -26.91
N TRP A 219 -4.56 3.98 -26.55
CA TRP A 219 -4.98 2.90 -27.46
C TRP A 219 -6.51 2.78 -27.53
N SER A 220 -6.97 2.31 -28.70
CA SER A 220 -8.38 1.97 -28.91
C SER A 220 -8.71 0.56 -28.40
N PRO A 221 -9.94 0.32 -27.95
CA PRO A 221 -10.42 -1.02 -27.63
C PRO A 221 -10.32 -1.96 -28.83
N ILE A 222 -10.05 -3.24 -28.58
CA ILE A 222 -10.12 -4.27 -29.63
C ILE A 222 -11.59 -4.60 -29.86
N SER A 223 -12.05 -4.42 -31.11
CA SER A 223 -13.45 -4.65 -31.51
C SER A 223 -13.94 -6.06 -31.19
N ASP A 224 -15.23 -6.17 -30.92
CA ASP A 224 -15.87 -7.46 -30.65
C ASP A 224 -15.82 -8.39 -31.88
N GLY A 225 -15.88 -9.69 -31.61
CA GLY A 225 -15.84 -10.73 -32.63
C GLY A 225 -15.37 -12.07 -32.09
N PRO A 226 -15.22 -13.07 -32.98
CA PRO A 226 -14.65 -14.37 -32.61
C PRO A 226 -13.25 -14.24 -32.00
N ALA A 227 -12.83 -15.26 -31.22
CA ALA A 227 -11.47 -15.30 -30.66
C ALA A 227 -10.43 -15.27 -31.79
N LEU A 228 -9.40 -14.41 -31.64
CA LEU A 228 -8.25 -14.40 -32.54
C LEU A 228 -7.28 -15.50 -32.10
N LYS A 229 -6.78 -16.27 -33.08
CA LYS A 229 -5.86 -17.39 -32.83
C LYS A 229 -4.69 -17.33 -33.79
N PRO A 230 -3.52 -17.91 -33.46
CA PRO A 230 -2.37 -18.00 -34.33
C PRO A 230 -2.74 -18.56 -35.72
N GLY A 231 -2.19 -17.96 -36.76
CA GLY A 231 -2.41 -18.32 -38.17
C GLY A 231 -3.66 -17.71 -38.81
N MET A 232 -4.55 -17.04 -38.04
CA MET A 232 -5.74 -16.37 -38.59
C MET A 232 -5.36 -15.06 -39.27
N SER A 233 -6.12 -14.67 -40.30
CA SER A 233 -6.13 -13.32 -40.87
C SER A 233 -7.42 -12.61 -40.46
N ASP A 234 -7.29 -11.43 -39.79
CA ASP A 234 -8.42 -10.68 -39.26
C ASP A 234 -8.13 -9.17 -39.28
N PRO A 235 -9.10 -8.31 -39.66
CA PRO A 235 -8.92 -6.86 -39.70
C PRO A 235 -8.61 -6.20 -38.35
N ARG A 236 -8.80 -6.88 -37.24
CA ARG A 236 -8.47 -6.40 -35.88
C ARG A 236 -6.98 -6.56 -35.51
N ILE A 237 -6.21 -7.35 -36.30
CA ILE A 237 -4.79 -7.63 -36.01
C ILE A 237 -3.92 -6.37 -35.97
N PRO A 238 -4.06 -5.38 -36.88
CA PRO A 238 -3.28 -4.15 -36.80
C PRO A 238 -3.48 -3.40 -35.46
N ALA A 239 -4.72 -3.32 -34.98
CA ALA A 239 -5.02 -2.70 -33.68
C ALA A 239 -4.43 -3.49 -32.50
N LEU A 240 -4.49 -4.83 -32.56
CA LEU A 240 -3.86 -5.71 -31.57
C LEU A 240 -2.34 -5.53 -31.55
N ARG A 241 -1.68 -5.54 -32.71
CA ARG A 241 -0.24 -5.31 -32.83
C ARG A 241 0.15 -3.97 -32.22
N HIS A 242 -0.52 -2.90 -32.61
CA HIS A 242 -0.28 -1.56 -32.07
C HIS A 242 -0.43 -1.52 -30.54
N ARG A 243 -1.51 -2.12 -30.01
CA ARG A 243 -1.76 -2.20 -28.56
C ARG A 243 -0.63 -2.90 -27.81
N LEU A 244 -0.13 -4.01 -28.34
CA LEU A 244 0.97 -4.78 -27.74
C LEU A 244 2.32 -4.06 -27.83
N GLN A 245 2.56 -3.31 -28.91
CA GLN A 245 3.76 -2.48 -29.06
C GLN A 245 3.79 -1.34 -28.04
N MET A 246 2.67 -0.64 -27.86
CA MET A 246 2.59 0.49 -26.92
C MET A 246 2.95 0.13 -25.49
N THR A 247 2.71 -1.11 -25.07
CA THR A 247 2.99 -1.58 -23.72
C THR A 247 4.21 -2.49 -23.60
N GLY A 248 5.00 -2.59 -24.69
CA GLY A 248 6.24 -3.36 -24.73
C GLY A 248 6.05 -4.89 -24.72
N ASP A 249 4.81 -5.36 -24.90
CA ASP A 249 4.55 -6.81 -25.03
C ASP A 249 5.03 -7.33 -26.39
N LEU A 250 4.89 -6.52 -27.45
CA LEU A 250 5.50 -6.79 -28.74
C LEU A 250 6.75 -5.92 -28.88
N LEU A 251 7.91 -6.57 -28.96
CA LEU A 251 9.18 -5.89 -29.21
C LEU A 251 9.19 -5.41 -30.67
N THR A 252 9.59 -4.16 -30.89
CA THR A 252 9.74 -3.64 -32.25
C THR A 252 10.89 -4.34 -32.96
N GLY A 253 10.56 -5.24 -33.87
CA GLY A 253 11.52 -5.79 -34.83
C GLY A 253 11.85 -4.79 -35.95
N THR A 254 12.94 -5.00 -36.66
CA THR A 254 13.32 -4.21 -37.85
C THR A 254 12.24 -4.28 -38.93
N PRO A 255 11.95 -3.18 -39.65
CA PRO A 255 10.80 -3.05 -40.56
C PRO A 255 10.82 -3.93 -41.82
N GLU A 256 11.82 -4.77 -42.04
CA GLU A 256 12.12 -5.30 -43.39
C GLU A 256 11.34 -6.53 -43.88
N ALA A 257 10.54 -7.18 -43.04
CA ALA A 257 9.70 -8.30 -43.51
C ALA A 257 8.45 -8.50 -42.64
N TYR A 258 7.49 -7.59 -42.69
CA TYR A 258 6.22 -7.86 -42.04
C TYR A 258 5.36 -8.79 -42.92
N PRO A 259 4.84 -9.90 -42.31
CA PRO A 259 3.72 -10.64 -42.89
C PRO A 259 2.54 -9.70 -43.13
N PRO A 260 1.52 -10.08 -43.93
CA PRO A 260 0.34 -9.25 -44.14
C PRO A 260 -0.14 -8.65 -42.83
N ALA A 261 -0.40 -7.33 -42.80
CA ALA A 261 -0.74 -6.61 -41.56
C ALA A 261 -1.90 -7.23 -40.76
N THR A 262 -2.74 -8.01 -41.44
CA THR A 262 -3.89 -8.73 -40.85
C THR A 262 -3.56 -10.15 -40.38
N LEU A 263 -2.34 -10.65 -40.56
CA LEU A 263 -1.99 -12.02 -40.14
C LEU A 263 -1.61 -12.06 -38.64
N TYR A 264 -2.20 -13.00 -37.93
CA TYR A 264 -1.80 -13.37 -36.56
C TYR A 264 -0.58 -14.29 -36.61
N ASP A 265 0.59 -13.73 -36.65
CA ASP A 265 1.87 -14.44 -36.75
C ASP A 265 2.42 -14.91 -35.38
N ALA A 266 3.55 -15.62 -35.39
CA ALA A 266 4.17 -16.13 -34.17
C ALA A 266 4.69 -15.02 -33.24
N GLU A 267 5.02 -13.84 -33.75
CA GLU A 267 5.45 -12.71 -32.91
C GLU A 267 4.29 -12.15 -32.11
N ILE A 268 3.10 -12.00 -32.73
CA ILE A 268 1.87 -11.59 -32.03
C ILE A 268 1.48 -12.65 -31.01
N GLU A 269 1.59 -13.96 -31.35
CA GLU A 269 1.30 -15.03 -30.40
C GLU A 269 2.17 -14.91 -29.14
N ALA A 270 3.48 -14.76 -29.33
CA ALA A 270 4.42 -14.60 -28.23
C ALA A 270 4.13 -13.31 -27.40
N ALA A 271 3.76 -12.21 -28.08
CA ALA A 271 3.39 -10.96 -27.42
C ALA A 271 2.08 -11.10 -26.63
N VAL A 272 1.08 -11.77 -27.18
CA VAL A 272 -0.19 -12.05 -26.47
C VAL A 272 0.04 -12.92 -25.25
N LYS A 273 0.89 -13.95 -25.33
CA LYS A 273 1.25 -14.78 -24.17
C LYS A 273 1.90 -13.95 -23.07
N ARG A 274 2.88 -13.07 -23.40
CA ARG A 274 3.47 -12.13 -22.42
C ARG A 274 2.41 -11.19 -21.80
N PHE A 275 1.52 -10.65 -22.63
CA PHE A 275 0.40 -9.83 -22.17
C PHE A 275 -0.50 -10.62 -21.21
N GLN A 276 -0.89 -11.84 -21.56
CA GLN A 276 -1.75 -12.70 -20.74
C GLN A 276 -1.10 -13.00 -19.36
N GLU A 277 0.18 -13.39 -19.35
CA GLU A 277 0.95 -13.66 -18.12
C GLU A 277 0.93 -12.47 -17.16
N ARG A 278 1.22 -11.25 -17.67
CA ARG A 278 1.24 -10.06 -16.82
C ARG A 278 -0.15 -9.51 -16.46
N HIS A 279 -1.22 -10.09 -17.02
CA HIS A 279 -2.60 -9.78 -16.64
C HIS A 279 -3.29 -10.92 -15.88
N GLY A 280 -2.52 -11.92 -15.42
CA GLY A 280 -3.03 -13.05 -14.63
C GLY A 280 -3.97 -13.96 -15.41
N LEU A 281 -3.86 -13.97 -16.75
CA LEU A 281 -4.66 -14.81 -17.66
C LEU A 281 -3.87 -16.06 -18.07
N THR A 282 -4.57 -17.10 -18.49
CA THR A 282 -3.95 -18.28 -19.11
C THR A 282 -3.22 -17.88 -20.39
N ALA A 283 -1.92 -18.15 -20.45
CA ALA A 283 -1.04 -17.77 -21.56
C ALA A 283 -1.14 -18.74 -22.74
N ASP A 284 -2.34 -18.86 -23.31
CA ASP A 284 -2.63 -19.75 -24.45
C ASP A 284 -2.34 -19.10 -25.82
N GLY A 285 -2.07 -17.81 -25.84
CA GLY A 285 -1.85 -17.03 -27.06
C GLY A 285 -3.11 -16.75 -27.87
N ALA A 286 -4.31 -17.04 -27.36
CA ALA A 286 -5.55 -16.70 -28.02
C ALA A 286 -6.18 -15.43 -27.43
N VAL A 287 -6.69 -14.53 -28.29
CA VAL A 287 -7.44 -13.34 -27.85
C VAL A 287 -8.92 -13.69 -27.74
N GLY A 288 -9.25 -14.43 -26.68
CA GLY A 288 -10.62 -14.70 -26.29
C GLY A 288 -11.28 -13.53 -25.53
N PRO A 289 -12.52 -13.69 -25.01
CA PRO A 289 -13.23 -12.62 -24.32
C PRO A 289 -12.46 -11.99 -23.15
N GLY A 290 -11.81 -12.80 -22.31
CA GLY A 290 -11.04 -12.33 -21.16
C GLY A 290 -9.81 -11.51 -21.57
N THR A 291 -9.02 -12.02 -22.54
CA THR A 291 -7.84 -11.32 -23.08
C THR A 291 -8.25 -10.02 -23.75
N ARG A 292 -9.35 -10.04 -24.53
CA ARG A 292 -9.87 -8.84 -25.20
C ARG A 292 -10.33 -7.78 -24.19
N ALA A 293 -11.03 -8.18 -23.14
CA ALA A 293 -11.44 -7.27 -22.07
C ALA A 293 -10.23 -6.59 -21.42
N ALA A 294 -9.17 -7.35 -21.10
CA ALA A 294 -7.94 -6.82 -20.51
C ALA A 294 -7.19 -5.86 -21.46
N LEU A 295 -7.12 -6.18 -22.77
CA LEU A 295 -6.54 -5.34 -23.82
C LEU A 295 -7.30 -4.02 -23.97
N SER A 296 -8.61 -4.03 -23.77
CA SER A 296 -9.52 -2.90 -23.99
C SER A 296 -9.65 -1.96 -22.80
N VAL A 297 -9.03 -2.27 -21.65
CA VAL A 297 -9.03 -1.36 -20.50
C VAL A 297 -8.32 -0.06 -20.91
N PRO A 298 -8.97 1.12 -20.76
CA PRO A 298 -8.38 2.40 -21.16
C PRO A 298 -7.06 2.70 -20.45
N VAL A 299 -6.16 3.43 -21.11
CA VAL A 299 -4.88 3.83 -20.51
C VAL A 299 -5.06 4.69 -19.25
N SER A 300 -6.10 5.53 -19.19
CA SER A 300 -6.45 6.32 -18.01
C SER A 300 -6.77 5.43 -16.80
N ALA A 301 -7.53 4.34 -16.99
CA ALA A 301 -7.83 3.40 -15.92
C ALA A 301 -6.56 2.66 -15.45
N ARG A 302 -5.60 2.37 -16.33
CA ARG A 302 -4.30 1.81 -15.94
C ARG A 302 -3.45 2.81 -15.16
N ILE A 303 -3.47 4.09 -15.54
CA ILE A 303 -2.83 5.18 -14.79
C ILE A 303 -3.42 5.24 -13.37
N ASP A 304 -4.75 5.24 -13.23
CA ASP A 304 -5.40 5.28 -11.93
C ASP A 304 -5.09 4.04 -11.08
N GLN A 305 -5.03 2.86 -11.70
CA GLN A 305 -4.62 1.63 -11.05
C GLN A 305 -3.18 1.71 -10.51
N ILE A 306 -2.23 2.26 -11.28
CA ILE A 306 -0.85 2.48 -10.83
C ILE A 306 -0.82 3.50 -9.68
N ARG A 307 -1.56 4.62 -9.78
CA ARG A 307 -1.65 5.66 -8.73
C ARG A 307 -2.14 5.09 -7.40
N VAL A 308 -3.20 4.28 -7.43
CA VAL A 308 -3.73 3.58 -6.25
C VAL A 308 -2.68 2.67 -5.61
N ASN A 309 -1.89 1.97 -6.42
CA ASN A 309 -0.89 1.05 -5.88
C ASN A 309 0.36 1.79 -5.37
N LEU A 310 0.77 2.90 -5.95
CA LEU A 310 1.78 3.80 -5.36
C LEU A 310 1.35 4.35 -4.00
N GLU A 311 0.04 4.61 -3.80
CA GLU A 311 -0.49 4.97 -2.49
C GLU A 311 -0.38 3.82 -1.50
N ARG A 312 -0.77 2.60 -1.88
CA ARG A 312 -0.62 1.39 -1.06
C ARG A 312 0.83 1.09 -0.70
N ASP A 313 1.74 1.36 -1.62
CA ASP A 313 3.18 1.22 -1.42
C ASP A 313 3.70 2.14 -0.30
N ARG A 314 3.20 3.38 -0.22
CA ARG A 314 3.54 4.31 0.87
C ARG A 314 3.14 3.78 2.24
N TRP A 315 2.06 3.00 2.32
CA TRP A 315 1.58 2.45 3.59
C TRP A 315 2.43 1.29 4.11
N VAL A 316 3.02 0.46 3.23
CA VAL A 316 3.57 -0.85 3.64
C VAL A 316 5.02 -1.11 3.30
N LEU A 317 5.59 -0.47 2.26
CA LEU A 317 6.94 -0.84 1.78
C LEU A 317 8.06 -0.59 2.81
N HIS A 318 7.83 0.24 3.80
CA HIS A 318 8.79 0.46 4.89
C HIS A 318 8.92 -0.75 5.83
N GLU A 319 7.91 -1.65 5.86
CA GLU A 319 7.91 -2.88 6.66
C GLU A 319 8.44 -4.09 5.89
N ILE A 320 8.55 -4.01 4.57
CA ILE A 320 9.00 -5.11 3.71
C ILE A 320 10.52 -5.13 3.70
N ARG A 321 11.12 -5.90 4.61
CA ARG A 321 12.57 -6.07 4.73
C ARG A 321 12.94 -7.43 5.32
N GLY A 322 14.04 -7.99 4.83
CA GLY A 322 14.67 -9.19 5.38
C GLY A 322 13.96 -10.49 5.02
N GLU A 323 13.37 -11.16 6.00
CA GLU A 323 12.73 -12.46 5.83
C GLU A 323 11.24 -12.38 6.14
N PHE A 324 10.38 -12.70 5.16
CA PHE A 324 8.93 -12.66 5.29
C PHE A 324 8.21 -13.48 4.21
N VAL A 325 6.95 -13.83 4.49
CA VAL A 325 6.00 -14.36 3.51
C VAL A 325 5.08 -13.23 3.09
N LEU A 326 4.89 -13.05 1.78
CA LEU A 326 3.98 -12.06 1.21
C LEU A 326 2.91 -12.75 0.38
N VAL A 327 1.65 -12.48 0.68
CA VAL A 327 0.50 -12.90 -0.12
C VAL A 327 -0.08 -11.66 -0.79
N ASN A 328 -0.14 -11.65 -2.13
CA ASN A 328 -0.93 -10.67 -2.87
C ASN A 328 -2.29 -11.26 -3.23
N ALA A 329 -3.33 -10.86 -2.51
CA ALA A 329 -4.67 -11.43 -2.70
C ALA A 329 -5.28 -11.08 -4.05
N ALA A 330 -4.98 -9.91 -4.65
CA ALA A 330 -5.46 -9.52 -5.96
C ALA A 330 -4.78 -10.31 -7.09
N ALA A 331 -3.49 -10.62 -6.97
CA ALA A 331 -2.73 -11.37 -7.95
C ALA A 331 -2.87 -12.89 -7.79
N TYR A 332 -3.44 -13.36 -6.68
CA TYR A 332 -3.53 -14.78 -6.32
C TYR A 332 -2.16 -15.47 -6.26
N ASP A 333 -1.19 -14.80 -5.71
CA ASP A 333 0.16 -15.31 -5.53
C ASP A 333 0.65 -15.18 -4.08
N ILE A 334 1.70 -15.93 -3.79
CA ILE A 334 2.43 -15.92 -2.54
C ILE A 334 3.90 -16.08 -2.84
N ALA A 335 4.73 -15.33 -2.13
CA ALA A 335 6.19 -15.44 -2.21
C ALA A 335 6.80 -15.51 -0.82
N TYR A 336 7.91 -16.25 -0.70
CA TYR A 336 8.77 -16.24 0.46
C TYR A 336 10.03 -15.45 0.12
N PHE A 337 10.30 -14.41 0.92
CA PHE A 337 11.45 -13.54 0.76
C PHE A 337 12.52 -13.86 1.81
N ARG A 338 13.78 -13.81 1.40
CA ARG A 338 14.93 -13.86 2.29
C ARG A 338 15.99 -12.87 1.79
N ASN A 339 16.49 -12.01 2.69
CA ASN A 339 17.37 -10.89 2.35
C ASN A 339 16.79 -10.00 1.24
N ASP A 340 15.50 -9.71 1.33
CA ASP A 340 14.72 -8.91 0.38
C ASP A 340 14.54 -9.52 -1.02
N GLU A 341 15.03 -10.76 -1.27
CA GLU A 341 14.89 -11.46 -2.53
C GLU A 341 13.84 -12.58 -2.46
N PRO A 342 12.99 -12.73 -3.48
CA PRO A 342 12.02 -13.81 -3.52
C PRO A 342 12.71 -15.15 -3.86
N ILE A 343 12.85 -16.02 -2.86
CA ILE A 343 13.48 -17.33 -3.04
C ILE A 343 12.49 -18.44 -3.41
N TRP A 344 11.21 -18.17 -3.31
CA TRP A 344 10.15 -19.12 -3.65
C TRP A 344 8.83 -18.39 -3.94
N THR A 345 8.05 -18.93 -4.88
CA THR A 345 6.75 -18.42 -5.27
C THR A 345 5.74 -19.54 -5.49
N SER A 346 4.46 -19.26 -5.29
CA SER A 346 3.38 -20.21 -5.57
C SER A 346 2.06 -19.49 -5.86
N LYS A 347 1.13 -20.20 -6.50
CA LYS A 347 -0.25 -19.75 -6.67
C LYS A 347 -1.04 -19.91 -5.37
N VAL A 348 -1.97 -19.01 -5.12
CA VAL A 348 -2.94 -19.14 -4.03
C VAL A 348 -4.40 -19.04 -4.50
N ILE A 349 -5.31 -19.56 -3.66
CA ILE A 349 -6.74 -19.34 -3.75
C ILE A 349 -7.15 -18.53 -2.54
N VAL A 350 -7.84 -17.42 -2.76
CA VAL A 350 -8.27 -16.47 -1.72
C VAL A 350 -9.78 -16.47 -1.53
N GLY A 351 -10.29 -15.67 -0.62
CA GLY A 351 -11.71 -15.52 -0.32
C GLY A 351 -12.53 -15.03 -1.51
N ARG A 352 -13.79 -15.44 -1.53
CA ARG A 352 -14.81 -14.91 -2.46
C ARG A 352 -15.10 -13.44 -2.13
N PRO A 353 -15.59 -12.60 -3.09
CA PRO A 353 -15.87 -11.18 -2.83
C PRO A 353 -16.74 -10.91 -1.60
N TYR A 354 -17.74 -11.75 -1.32
CA TYR A 354 -18.60 -11.63 -0.13
C TYR A 354 -18.03 -12.29 1.14
N ARG A 355 -16.81 -12.82 1.09
CA ARG A 355 -16.02 -13.42 2.19
C ARG A 355 -14.54 -13.20 1.91
N GLU A 356 -14.17 -11.96 1.81
CA GLU A 356 -12.81 -11.53 1.42
C GLU A 356 -11.72 -12.10 2.32
N THR A 357 -10.54 -12.29 1.76
CA THR A 357 -9.32 -12.42 2.55
C THR A 357 -8.95 -11.06 3.11
N PRO A 358 -8.86 -10.90 4.44
CA PRO A 358 -8.50 -9.62 5.06
C PRO A 358 -7.04 -9.24 4.77
N ILE A 359 -6.79 -7.92 4.74
CA ILE A 359 -5.44 -7.34 4.56
C ILE A 359 -4.89 -7.03 5.93
N PHE A 360 -3.82 -7.71 6.35
CA PHE A 360 -3.17 -7.52 7.64
C PHE A 360 -1.78 -8.18 7.68
N LYS A 361 -1.01 -7.87 8.73
CA LYS A 361 0.25 -8.58 9.03
C LYS A 361 0.11 -9.44 10.28
N SER A 362 0.88 -10.53 10.34
CA SER A 362 1.01 -11.41 11.50
C SER A 362 2.37 -12.12 11.49
N LEU A 363 2.54 -13.11 12.38
CA LEU A 363 3.71 -13.95 12.47
C LEU A 363 3.32 -15.42 12.33
N ILE A 364 3.92 -16.15 11.38
CA ILE A 364 3.81 -17.61 11.30
C ILE A 364 4.57 -18.18 12.49
N THR A 365 3.89 -19.01 13.30
CA THR A 365 4.43 -19.53 14.55
C THR A 365 4.51 -21.04 14.61
N TYR A 366 3.66 -21.76 13.88
CA TYR A 366 3.68 -23.22 13.83
C TYR A 366 3.04 -23.79 12.56
N VAL A 367 3.39 -25.03 12.26
CA VAL A 367 2.84 -25.84 11.17
C VAL A 367 2.09 -27.04 11.78
N VAL A 368 0.96 -27.41 11.19
CA VAL A 368 0.19 -28.59 11.57
C VAL A 368 0.13 -29.55 10.37
N PHE A 369 0.66 -30.74 10.53
CA PHE A 369 0.51 -31.85 9.59
C PHE A 369 -0.72 -32.67 9.95
N ASN A 370 -1.37 -33.26 8.95
CA ASN A 370 -2.64 -33.99 9.13
C ASN A 370 -3.67 -33.21 9.97
N PRO A 371 -4.01 -31.96 9.59
CA PRO A 371 -4.90 -31.15 10.41
C PRO A 371 -6.31 -31.71 10.47
N THR A 372 -6.98 -31.54 11.59
CA THR A 372 -8.44 -31.59 11.65
C THR A 372 -9.02 -30.24 11.22
N TRP A 373 -10.18 -30.23 10.58
CA TRP A 373 -10.89 -29.01 10.24
C TRP A 373 -12.17 -28.84 11.06
N THR A 374 -12.13 -27.95 12.03
CA THR A 374 -13.34 -27.48 12.71
C THR A 374 -14.09 -26.50 11.80
N ILE A 375 -15.31 -26.84 11.41
CA ILE A 375 -16.11 -26.03 10.49
C ILE A 375 -16.58 -24.76 11.20
N PRO A 376 -16.21 -23.56 10.72
CA PRO A 376 -16.67 -22.31 11.32
C PRO A 376 -18.19 -22.18 11.29
N PRO A 377 -18.83 -21.56 12.31
CA PRO A 377 -20.28 -21.42 12.38
C PRO A 377 -20.91 -20.76 11.14
N THR A 378 -20.21 -19.80 10.54
CA THR A 378 -20.66 -19.14 9.31
C THR A 378 -20.73 -20.09 8.12
N ILE A 379 -19.73 -20.97 7.97
CA ILE A 379 -19.71 -22.01 6.92
C ILE A 379 -20.75 -23.08 7.24
N LEU A 380 -20.88 -23.48 8.51
CA LEU A 380 -21.91 -24.41 8.91
C LEU A 380 -23.30 -23.92 8.50
N VAL A 381 -23.67 -22.71 8.87
CA VAL A 381 -25.01 -22.17 8.63
C VAL A 381 -25.25 -21.87 7.14
N LYS A 382 -24.30 -21.22 6.47
CA LYS A 382 -24.51 -20.74 5.10
C LYS A 382 -24.27 -21.82 4.03
N ASP A 383 -23.30 -22.71 4.25
CA ASP A 383 -22.86 -23.64 3.20
C ASP A 383 -23.25 -25.10 3.49
N LYS A 384 -23.18 -25.55 4.76
CA LYS A 384 -23.41 -26.94 5.11
C LYS A 384 -24.86 -27.23 5.50
N LEU A 385 -25.48 -26.36 6.26
CA LEU A 385 -26.85 -26.58 6.74
C LEU A 385 -27.89 -26.80 5.62
N PRO A 386 -27.88 -26.10 4.47
CA PRO A 386 -28.76 -26.42 3.34
C PRO A 386 -28.59 -27.84 2.80
N ILE A 387 -27.35 -28.38 2.85
CA ILE A 387 -27.04 -29.75 2.44
C ILE A 387 -27.58 -30.71 3.50
N LEU A 388 -27.29 -30.47 4.79
CA LEU A 388 -27.62 -31.35 5.92
C LEU A 388 -29.13 -31.51 6.13
N LYS A 389 -29.92 -30.49 5.78
CA LYS A 389 -31.39 -30.56 5.81
C LYS A 389 -31.95 -31.59 4.84
N ARG A 390 -31.25 -31.86 3.73
CA ARG A 390 -31.65 -32.82 2.70
C ARG A 390 -30.98 -34.17 2.91
N ASP A 391 -29.75 -34.16 3.35
CA ASP A 391 -28.88 -35.33 3.42
C ASP A 391 -27.87 -35.25 4.56
N PRO A 392 -28.26 -35.70 5.78
CA PRO A 392 -27.32 -35.79 6.91
C PRO A 392 -26.14 -36.75 6.67
N GLY A 393 -26.32 -37.74 5.77
CA GLY A 393 -25.27 -38.69 5.37
C GLY A 393 -24.07 -38.04 4.69
N TYR A 394 -24.22 -36.80 4.20
CA TYR A 394 -23.10 -35.99 3.72
C TYR A 394 -21.96 -35.93 4.72
N LEU A 395 -22.26 -35.80 6.02
CA LEU A 395 -21.23 -35.71 7.06
C LEU A 395 -20.38 -36.98 7.17
N VAL A 396 -21.05 -38.15 7.13
CA VAL A 396 -20.37 -39.45 7.19
C VAL A 396 -19.46 -39.66 5.99
N ARG A 397 -19.96 -39.39 4.78
CA ARG A 397 -19.19 -39.55 3.54
C ARG A 397 -17.97 -38.64 3.43
N ASN A 398 -17.99 -37.51 4.14
CA ASN A 398 -16.92 -36.55 4.15
C ASN A 398 -16.06 -36.63 5.43
N ASN A 399 -16.15 -37.69 6.23
CA ASN A 399 -15.44 -37.89 7.48
C ASN A 399 -15.60 -36.71 8.48
N ILE A 400 -16.82 -36.16 8.56
CA ILE A 400 -17.15 -35.05 9.44
C ILE A 400 -17.96 -35.59 10.63
N ARG A 401 -17.39 -35.42 11.84
CA ARG A 401 -18.03 -35.77 13.11
C ARG A 401 -18.80 -34.58 13.67
N VAL A 402 -19.87 -34.89 14.38
CA VAL A 402 -20.69 -33.89 15.09
C VAL A 402 -20.44 -34.01 16.58
N PHE A 403 -20.21 -32.92 17.26
CA PHE A 403 -20.02 -32.85 18.71
C PHE A 403 -21.05 -31.90 19.30
N ASP A 404 -21.62 -32.27 20.43
CA ASP A 404 -22.49 -31.39 21.22
C ASP A 404 -21.68 -30.37 22.04
N SER A 405 -22.37 -29.53 22.81
CA SER A 405 -21.75 -28.50 23.66
C SER A 405 -20.89 -29.06 24.78
N SER A 406 -21.10 -30.35 25.17
CA SER A 406 -20.32 -31.07 26.16
C SER A 406 -19.11 -31.80 25.56
N GLY A 407 -18.95 -31.75 24.22
CA GLY A 407 -17.85 -32.39 23.50
C GLY A 407 -18.12 -33.90 23.21
N HIS A 408 -19.32 -34.44 23.47
CA HIS A 408 -19.67 -35.81 23.11
C HIS A 408 -20.00 -35.90 21.63
N GLN A 409 -19.56 -37.00 21.01
CA GLN A 409 -19.88 -37.25 19.61
C GLN A 409 -21.34 -37.67 19.47
N VAL A 410 -22.05 -37.04 18.55
CA VAL A 410 -23.46 -37.28 18.24
C VAL A 410 -23.61 -37.84 16.82
N SER A 411 -24.52 -38.76 16.62
CA SER A 411 -24.84 -39.26 15.27
C SER A 411 -25.45 -38.13 14.41
N PRO A 412 -24.95 -37.88 13.18
CA PRO A 412 -25.55 -36.90 12.28
C PRO A 412 -27.04 -37.11 12.04
N TYR A 413 -27.48 -38.34 12.07
CA TYR A 413 -28.90 -38.74 11.85
C TYR A 413 -29.80 -38.50 13.06
N ALA A 414 -29.21 -38.37 14.25
CA ALA A 414 -29.95 -38.03 15.48
C ALA A 414 -30.27 -36.53 15.58
N VAL A 415 -29.66 -35.70 14.73
CA VAL A 415 -29.84 -34.24 14.75
C VAL A 415 -30.93 -33.86 13.77
N ASN A 416 -31.98 -33.19 14.25
CA ASN A 416 -32.99 -32.58 13.39
C ASN A 416 -32.46 -31.26 12.78
N TRP A 417 -31.74 -31.36 11.68
CA TRP A 417 -31.14 -30.21 10.98
C TRP A 417 -32.15 -29.18 10.49
N SER A 418 -33.40 -29.59 10.24
CA SER A 418 -34.46 -28.70 9.74
C SER A 418 -34.86 -27.64 10.77
N ARG A 419 -34.61 -27.85 12.06
CA ARG A 419 -34.91 -26.90 13.15
C ARG A 419 -33.98 -25.67 13.14
N TYR A 420 -32.87 -25.71 12.40
CA TYR A 420 -31.81 -24.68 12.46
C TYR A 420 -31.80 -23.79 11.23
N GLY A 421 -31.29 -22.56 11.39
CA GLY A 421 -31.22 -21.55 10.34
C GLY A 421 -30.37 -20.34 10.79
N ALA A 422 -30.49 -19.24 10.08
CA ALA A 422 -29.73 -18.02 10.38
C ALA A 422 -30.05 -17.46 11.79
N GLY A 423 -31.34 -17.47 12.19
CA GLY A 423 -31.80 -16.99 13.50
C GLY A 423 -31.69 -18.02 14.63
N ASN A 424 -31.51 -19.30 14.31
CA ASN A 424 -31.36 -20.38 15.29
C ASN A 424 -30.21 -21.28 14.85
N LYS A 425 -28.99 -20.95 15.27
CA LYS A 425 -27.78 -21.68 14.89
C LYS A 425 -27.71 -23.06 15.55
N PRO A 426 -27.20 -24.11 14.85
CA PRO A 426 -26.98 -25.41 15.49
C PRO A 426 -25.99 -25.28 16.64
N PRO A 427 -26.28 -25.82 17.85
CA PRO A 427 -25.36 -25.82 18.98
C PRO A 427 -24.36 -26.98 18.88
N TYR A 428 -23.94 -27.32 17.69
CA TYR A 428 -23.02 -28.42 17.41
C TYR A 428 -21.73 -27.91 16.78
N GLN A 429 -20.61 -28.53 17.17
CA GLN A 429 -19.33 -28.36 16.50
C GLN A 429 -19.17 -29.51 15.47
N LEU A 430 -18.91 -29.15 14.23
CA LEU A 430 -18.59 -30.11 13.17
C LEU A 430 -17.08 -30.10 12.94
N ARG A 431 -16.47 -31.29 12.96
CA ARG A 431 -15.02 -31.46 12.80
C ARG A 431 -14.73 -32.54 11.77
N GLN A 432 -14.03 -32.19 10.71
CA GLN A 432 -13.54 -33.13 9.69
C GLN A 432 -12.24 -33.76 10.18
N ASP A 433 -12.14 -35.07 10.06
CA ASP A 433 -10.95 -35.82 10.42
C ASP A 433 -9.79 -35.60 9.43
N PRO A 434 -8.54 -35.86 9.83
CA PRO A 434 -7.38 -35.85 8.93
C PRO A 434 -7.58 -36.84 7.78
N GLY A 435 -7.07 -36.47 6.60
CA GLY A 435 -7.11 -37.35 5.44
C GLY A 435 -6.96 -36.60 4.12
N ALA A 436 -6.83 -37.34 3.02
CA ALA A 436 -6.67 -36.77 1.68
C ALA A 436 -7.81 -35.83 1.26
N ASP A 437 -9.05 -36.13 1.74
CA ASP A 437 -10.25 -35.35 1.42
C ASP A 437 -10.53 -34.22 2.41
N ASN A 438 -9.64 -34.00 3.39
CA ASN A 438 -9.82 -32.90 4.34
C ASN A 438 -9.76 -31.55 3.62
N ALA A 439 -10.69 -30.66 3.91
CA ALA A 439 -10.78 -29.36 3.25
C ALA A 439 -9.51 -28.48 3.42
N LEU A 440 -8.72 -28.72 4.48
CA LEU A 440 -7.44 -28.06 4.73
C LEU A 440 -6.26 -28.79 4.07
N GLY A 441 -6.50 -29.89 3.34
CA GLY A 441 -5.45 -30.74 2.83
C GLY A 441 -4.64 -31.42 3.95
N LEU A 442 -3.36 -31.60 3.72
CA LEU A 442 -2.47 -32.37 4.59
C LEU A 442 -1.53 -31.50 5.44
N VAL A 443 -1.47 -30.19 5.19
CA VAL A 443 -0.68 -29.25 5.95
C VAL A 443 -1.37 -27.91 6.11
N LYS A 444 -1.23 -27.33 7.30
CA LYS A 444 -1.77 -26.03 7.70
C LYS A 444 -0.67 -25.22 8.38
N ILE A 445 -0.49 -23.97 7.94
CA ILE A 445 0.54 -23.03 8.44
C ILE A 445 -0.17 -21.92 9.19
N MET A 446 0.18 -21.75 10.45
CA MET A 446 -0.58 -20.95 11.39
C MET A 446 0.11 -19.67 11.79
N PHE A 447 -0.68 -18.60 11.81
CA PHE A 447 -0.31 -17.28 12.35
C PHE A 447 -1.50 -16.72 13.18
N PRO A 448 -1.27 -16.25 14.40
CA PRO A 448 -2.33 -15.71 15.26
C PRO A 448 -2.99 -14.49 14.63
N ASN A 449 -4.32 -14.49 14.56
CA ASN A 449 -5.09 -13.34 14.08
C ASN A 449 -6.58 -13.46 14.50
N PRO A 450 -7.32 -12.33 14.64
CA PRO A 450 -8.73 -12.35 15.04
C PRO A 450 -9.68 -12.81 13.93
N TYR A 451 -9.20 -12.93 12.69
CA TYR A 451 -10.02 -13.27 11.51
C TYR A 451 -10.11 -14.77 11.26
N MET A 452 -9.40 -15.60 12.03
CA MET A 452 -9.30 -17.05 11.85
C MET A 452 -8.81 -17.45 10.45
N VAL A 453 -7.91 -16.66 9.86
CA VAL A 453 -7.28 -16.91 8.56
C VAL A 453 -5.97 -17.65 8.75
N TYR A 454 -5.65 -18.55 7.87
CA TYR A 454 -4.39 -19.32 7.84
C TYR A 454 -4.06 -19.73 6.40
N LEU A 455 -2.81 -20.12 6.17
CA LEU A 455 -2.37 -20.76 4.93
C LEU A 455 -2.56 -22.27 5.06
N HIS A 456 -3.02 -22.93 3.99
CA HIS A 456 -3.22 -24.37 4.04
C HIS A 456 -3.19 -25.03 2.67
N ASP A 457 -3.00 -26.31 2.66
CA ASP A 457 -3.15 -27.18 1.52
C ASP A 457 -4.64 -27.37 1.14
N THR A 458 -4.91 -28.09 0.05
CA THR A 458 -6.29 -28.42 -0.38
C THR A 458 -6.30 -29.65 -1.26
N PRO A 459 -7.34 -30.50 -1.19
CA PRO A 459 -7.52 -31.61 -2.15
C PRO A 459 -7.92 -31.12 -3.55
N THR A 460 -8.52 -29.95 -3.68
CA THR A 460 -9.01 -29.40 -4.98
C THR A 460 -7.93 -28.65 -5.72
N LYS A 461 -6.88 -29.37 -6.15
CA LYS A 461 -5.71 -28.78 -6.82
C LYS A 461 -6.02 -28.14 -8.18
N SER A 462 -7.00 -28.66 -8.93
CA SER A 462 -7.39 -28.12 -10.24
C SER A 462 -7.93 -26.68 -10.21
N LEU A 463 -8.34 -26.18 -9.05
CA LEU A 463 -8.76 -24.79 -8.92
C LEU A 463 -7.59 -23.79 -9.03
N PHE A 464 -6.34 -24.22 -8.88
CA PHE A 464 -5.17 -23.38 -9.12
C PHE A 464 -4.90 -23.08 -10.60
N ASP A 465 -5.53 -23.84 -11.50
CA ASP A 465 -5.41 -23.66 -12.95
C ASP A 465 -6.41 -22.62 -13.50
N GLN A 466 -7.32 -22.14 -12.65
CA GLN A 466 -8.26 -21.07 -13.01
C GLN A 466 -7.58 -19.69 -12.98
N ASP A 467 -7.95 -18.80 -13.91
CA ASP A 467 -7.48 -17.41 -13.93
C ASP A 467 -7.98 -16.66 -12.69
N GLN A 468 -9.27 -16.78 -12.37
CA GLN A 468 -9.83 -16.21 -11.14
C GLN A 468 -9.84 -17.26 -10.03
N ARG A 469 -9.14 -16.98 -8.94
CA ARG A 469 -8.95 -17.92 -7.82
C ARG A 469 -9.57 -17.44 -6.51
N THR A 470 -10.83 -16.99 -6.57
CA THR A 470 -11.64 -16.52 -5.43
C THR A 470 -12.62 -17.58 -4.97
N PHE A 471 -12.17 -18.70 -4.38
CA PHE A 471 -13.02 -19.84 -4.05
C PHE A 471 -13.13 -20.13 -2.56
N SER A 472 -12.31 -19.53 -1.71
CA SER A 472 -12.31 -19.80 -0.27
C SER A 472 -13.35 -18.96 0.50
N SER A 473 -13.40 -19.15 1.80
CA SER A 473 -14.19 -18.35 2.75
C SER A 473 -13.31 -17.40 3.58
N GLY A 474 -12.20 -16.93 3.00
CA GLY A 474 -11.25 -16.01 3.60
C GLY A 474 -9.87 -16.62 3.87
N CYS A 475 -9.77 -17.92 4.18
CA CYS A 475 -8.49 -18.62 4.30
C CYS A 475 -7.77 -18.72 2.94
N ILE A 476 -6.46 -18.91 2.97
CA ILE A 476 -5.60 -18.89 1.78
C ILE A 476 -5.12 -20.31 1.50
N ARG A 477 -5.55 -20.89 0.37
CA ARG A 477 -5.06 -22.19 -0.08
C ARG A 477 -3.78 -21.97 -0.87
N VAL A 478 -2.75 -22.77 -0.61
CA VAL A 478 -1.43 -22.66 -1.24
C VAL A 478 -1.18 -23.89 -2.13
N ALA A 479 -0.81 -23.68 -3.39
CA ALA A 479 -0.61 -24.79 -4.33
C ALA A 479 0.55 -25.69 -3.89
N LYS A 480 1.64 -25.07 -3.44
CA LYS A 480 2.88 -25.74 -2.98
C LYS A 480 3.05 -25.58 -1.46
N ALA A 481 2.01 -25.97 -0.69
CA ALA A 481 1.97 -25.75 0.75
C ALA A 481 3.07 -26.49 1.53
N PHE A 482 3.53 -27.65 1.05
CA PHE A 482 4.63 -28.41 1.68
C PHE A 482 5.97 -27.72 1.50
N GLU A 483 6.26 -27.18 0.31
CA GLU A 483 7.48 -26.40 0.07
C GLU A 483 7.54 -25.18 1.00
N LEU A 484 6.40 -24.48 1.18
CA LEU A 484 6.32 -23.39 2.12
C LEU A 484 6.53 -23.84 3.58
N ALA A 485 5.98 -25.01 3.96
CA ALA A 485 6.17 -25.56 5.31
C ALA A 485 7.65 -25.86 5.58
N GLU A 486 8.37 -26.45 4.62
CA GLU A 486 9.81 -26.69 4.70
C GLU A 486 10.60 -25.38 4.89
N LEU A 487 10.29 -24.36 4.09
CA LEU A 487 10.95 -23.06 4.16
C LEU A 487 10.74 -22.35 5.51
N VAL A 488 9.51 -22.35 6.04
CA VAL A 488 9.23 -21.66 7.32
C VAL A 488 9.73 -22.44 8.53
N LEU A 489 9.81 -23.77 8.46
CA LEU A 489 10.41 -24.61 9.51
C LEU A 489 11.93 -24.44 9.56
N ASN A 490 12.56 -24.16 8.40
CA ASN A 490 13.99 -23.84 8.24
C ASN A 490 14.94 -24.81 8.97
N ASP A 491 14.63 -26.11 8.89
CA ASP A 491 15.40 -27.22 9.44
C ASP A 491 15.35 -28.39 8.44
N PRO A 492 16.11 -28.34 7.32
CA PRO A 492 16.03 -29.31 6.24
C PRO A 492 16.55 -30.71 6.63
N GLU A 493 17.34 -30.83 7.68
CA GLU A 493 17.78 -32.14 8.18
C GLU A 493 16.59 -32.90 8.78
N ARG A 494 15.72 -32.20 9.50
CA ARG A 494 14.56 -32.78 10.18
C ARG A 494 13.27 -32.69 9.36
N TRP A 495 13.07 -31.60 8.62
CA TRP A 495 11.83 -31.31 7.89
C TRP A 495 12.08 -31.16 6.40
N ASN A 496 12.35 -32.26 5.72
CA ASN A 496 12.45 -32.38 4.27
C ASN A 496 11.22 -33.12 3.70
N GLN A 497 11.12 -33.20 2.39
CA GLN A 497 9.99 -33.85 1.73
C GLN A 497 9.77 -35.31 2.18
N ALA A 498 10.84 -36.09 2.43
CA ALA A 498 10.72 -37.47 2.85
C ALA A 498 10.14 -37.61 4.26
N THR A 499 10.70 -36.88 5.22
CA THR A 499 10.19 -36.88 6.62
C THR A 499 8.77 -36.33 6.73
N MET A 500 8.43 -35.28 5.98
CA MET A 500 7.07 -34.78 5.93
C MET A 500 6.10 -35.81 5.32
N ALA A 501 6.51 -36.57 4.30
CA ALA A 501 5.71 -37.65 3.71
C ALA A 501 5.44 -38.78 4.72
N GLU A 502 6.44 -39.15 5.54
CA GLU A 502 6.27 -40.14 6.63
C GLU A 502 5.26 -39.68 7.67
N VAL A 503 5.36 -38.41 8.09
CA VAL A 503 4.39 -37.81 9.04
C VAL A 503 2.99 -37.83 8.45
N VAL A 504 2.84 -37.47 7.18
CA VAL A 504 1.53 -37.52 6.49
C VAL A 504 0.99 -38.93 6.42
N ALA A 505 1.83 -39.92 6.07
CA ALA A 505 1.44 -41.33 6.00
C ALA A 505 0.97 -41.90 7.35
N SER A 506 1.44 -41.35 8.47
CA SER A 506 1.00 -41.74 9.81
C SER A 506 -0.48 -41.43 10.10
N LYS A 507 -1.09 -40.52 9.34
CA LYS A 507 -2.46 -39.97 9.53
C LYS A 507 -2.69 -39.35 10.92
N LYS A 508 -1.66 -39.21 11.75
CA LYS A 508 -1.73 -38.58 13.07
C LYS A 508 -1.48 -37.08 12.92
N MET A 509 -2.30 -36.28 13.58
CA MET A 509 -2.10 -34.84 13.67
C MET A 509 -0.80 -34.55 14.43
N LEU A 510 0.08 -33.76 13.83
CA LEU A 510 1.34 -33.31 14.43
C LEU A 510 1.45 -31.79 14.31
N THR A 511 1.68 -31.12 15.42
CA THR A 511 1.98 -29.68 15.48
C THR A 511 3.46 -29.46 15.70
N VAL A 512 4.08 -28.63 14.88
CA VAL A 512 5.51 -28.27 14.93
C VAL A 512 5.63 -26.77 15.06
N ASN A 513 6.17 -26.30 16.17
CA ASN A 513 6.46 -24.88 16.37
C ASN A 513 7.70 -24.48 15.56
N LEU A 514 7.69 -23.28 14.99
CA LEU A 514 8.86 -22.70 14.34
C LEU A 514 9.90 -22.32 15.40
N ALA A 515 11.16 -22.54 15.11
CA ALA A 515 12.27 -22.06 15.95
C ALA A 515 12.31 -20.52 16.01
N LYS A 516 11.99 -19.86 14.90
CA LYS A 516 11.84 -18.40 14.80
C LYS A 516 10.55 -18.08 14.04
N PRO A 517 9.64 -17.28 14.61
CA PRO A 517 8.46 -16.83 13.90
C PRO A 517 8.82 -16.05 12.62
N VAL A 518 8.08 -16.29 11.55
CA VAL A 518 8.29 -15.63 10.23
C VAL A 518 7.17 -14.64 9.99
N PRO A 519 7.46 -13.36 9.69
CA PRO A 519 6.44 -12.39 9.31
C PRO A 519 5.64 -12.85 8.11
N VAL A 520 4.32 -12.65 8.15
CA VAL A 520 3.41 -12.85 7.03
C VAL A 520 2.62 -11.58 6.79
N LEU A 521 2.67 -11.09 5.56
CA LEU A 521 1.95 -9.92 5.08
C LEU A 521 0.92 -10.36 4.05
N ILE A 522 -0.35 -10.06 4.31
CA ILE A 522 -1.42 -10.27 3.35
C ILE A 522 -1.78 -8.89 2.81
N LEU A 523 -1.51 -8.68 1.53
CA LEU A 523 -1.63 -7.41 0.84
C LEU A 523 -2.61 -7.51 -0.34
N TYR A 524 -2.91 -6.36 -0.96
CA TYR A 524 -3.83 -6.27 -2.08
C TYR A 524 -3.30 -5.25 -3.08
N TRP A 525 -2.47 -5.72 -4.02
CA TRP A 525 -1.90 -4.92 -5.09
C TRP A 525 -2.49 -5.33 -6.44
N THR A 526 -3.16 -4.39 -7.08
CA THR A 526 -3.77 -4.58 -8.41
C THR A 526 -2.86 -4.15 -9.55
N ALA A 527 -1.78 -3.40 -9.27
CA ALA A 527 -0.70 -3.10 -10.18
C ALA A 527 0.64 -3.24 -9.44
N GLN A 528 1.53 -4.10 -9.92
CA GLN A 528 2.81 -4.37 -9.29
C GLN A 528 3.93 -4.39 -10.33
N PRO A 529 4.99 -3.56 -10.19
CA PRO A 529 6.14 -3.61 -11.08
C PRO A 529 6.95 -4.90 -10.89
N ARG A 530 7.40 -5.49 -12.00
CA ARG A 530 8.30 -6.64 -12.03
C ARG A 530 9.77 -6.23 -12.13
N PRO A 531 10.72 -7.15 -11.83
CA PRO A 531 12.15 -6.92 -12.05
C PRO A 531 12.51 -6.58 -13.50
N ASP A 532 11.81 -7.15 -14.48
CA ASP A 532 11.98 -6.89 -15.92
C ASP A 532 11.46 -5.52 -16.38
N GLY A 533 10.92 -4.72 -15.45
CA GLY A 533 10.36 -3.42 -15.74
C GLY A 533 8.92 -3.43 -16.23
N GLN A 534 8.28 -4.57 -16.43
CA GLN A 534 6.85 -4.64 -16.78
C GLN A 534 5.96 -4.46 -15.54
N VAL A 535 4.71 -4.03 -15.74
CA VAL A 535 3.70 -4.01 -14.68
C VAL A 535 2.78 -5.21 -14.82
N VAL A 536 2.61 -5.94 -13.74
CA VAL A 536 1.52 -6.92 -13.60
C VAL A 536 0.27 -6.18 -13.19
N PHE A 537 -0.80 -6.36 -13.95
CA PHE A 537 -2.13 -5.86 -13.60
C PHE A 537 -3.04 -7.00 -13.20
N SER A 538 -3.57 -6.93 -12.01
CA SER A 538 -4.56 -7.87 -11.47
C SER A 538 -5.95 -7.24 -11.45
N ASN A 539 -6.98 -8.06 -11.55
CA ASN A 539 -8.36 -7.60 -11.41
C ASN A 539 -8.63 -7.16 -9.96
N ASP A 540 -9.37 -6.06 -9.81
CA ASP A 540 -9.84 -5.58 -8.50
C ASP A 540 -11.05 -6.40 -8.04
N VAL A 541 -10.82 -7.67 -7.64
CA VAL A 541 -11.87 -8.63 -7.32
C VAL A 541 -12.64 -8.31 -6.04
N TYR A 542 -12.13 -7.40 -5.21
CA TYR A 542 -12.77 -6.93 -3.97
C TYR A 542 -13.28 -5.50 -4.05
N ASP A 543 -13.21 -4.88 -5.24
CA ASP A 543 -13.69 -3.51 -5.50
C ASP A 543 -13.08 -2.46 -4.53
N ARG A 544 -11.76 -2.56 -4.28
CA ARG A 544 -11.02 -1.70 -3.34
C ARG A 544 -10.32 -0.51 -4.00
N ASP A 545 -10.08 -0.57 -5.31
CA ASP A 545 -9.42 0.51 -6.04
C ASP A 545 -10.27 1.79 -6.10
N PRO A 546 -11.60 1.74 -6.36
CA PRO A 546 -12.42 2.93 -6.46
C PRO A 546 -12.44 3.77 -5.19
N SER A 547 -12.54 3.15 -4.02
CA SER A 547 -12.55 3.87 -2.74
C SER A 547 -11.20 4.53 -2.44
N THR A 548 -10.10 3.84 -2.74
CA THR A 548 -8.75 4.40 -2.60
C THR A 548 -8.51 5.56 -3.57
N LEU A 549 -8.93 5.40 -4.84
CA LEU A 549 -8.81 6.44 -5.86
C LEU A 549 -9.64 7.68 -5.53
N ALA A 550 -10.88 7.49 -5.05
CA ALA A 550 -11.73 8.58 -4.63
C ALA A 550 -11.11 9.39 -3.48
N ALA A 551 -10.56 8.69 -2.47
CA ALA A 551 -9.85 9.32 -1.36
C ALA A 551 -8.57 10.04 -1.83
N LEU A 552 -7.83 9.47 -2.79
CA LEU A 552 -6.63 10.08 -3.36
C LEU A 552 -6.94 11.38 -4.12
N ASN A 553 -8.10 11.46 -4.75
CA ASN A 553 -8.55 12.61 -5.52
C ASN A 553 -9.34 13.64 -4.68
N SER A 554 -9.68 13.34 -3.43
CA SER A 554 -10.37 14.26 -2.53
C SER A 554 -9.41 15.25 -1.88
N ASP A 555 -9.97 16.34 -1.35
CA ASP A 555 -9.22 17.27 -0.50
C ASP A 555 -8.71 16.55 0.75
N PHE A 556 -7.47 16.84 1.11
CA PHE A 556 -6.88 16.29 2.31
C PHE A 556 -7.36 17.05 3.55
N ARG A 557 -7.68 16.29 4.61
CA ARG A 557 -7.94 16.81 5.95
C ARG A 557 -7.11 16.03 6.95
N LEU A 558 -6.37 16.74 7.80
CA LEU A 558 -5.64 16.08 8.88
C LEU A 558 -6.58 15.21 9.71
N PRO A 559 -6.19 13.96 10.01
CA PRO A 559 -6.92 13.18 11.03
C PRO A 559 -6.96 13.95 12.34
N PRO A 560 -8.04 13.88 13.11
CA PRO A 560 -8.04 14.42 14.47
C PRO A 560 -6.92 13.75 15.28
N PRO A 561 -6.31 14.49 16.23
CA PRO A 561 -5.21 14.01 17.05
C PRO A 561 -5.57 12.80 17.92
#